data_34ff520ee80041e6b1fa336f34d95c1e
#
_entry.id   34ff520ee80041e6b1fa336f34d95c1e
#
_cell.length_a   1.000
_cell.length_b   1.000
_cell.length_c   1.000
_cell.angle_alpha   90.00
_cell.angle_beta   90.00
_cell.angle_gamma   90.00
#
_symmetry.space_group_name_H-M   'P 1'
#
loop_
_entity.id
_entity.type
_entity.pdbx_description
1 polymer ?
#
loop_
_entity_poly.entity_id
_entity_poly.type
_entity_poly.pdbx_seq_one_letter_code
_entity_poly.pdbx_strand_id
1 'polypeptide(L)'
;MSWDGIYSRDRIYPIFEVGDEVFTTKESWKAIGANKPYRVVKCHKKPGMTIDIWVITLVTDVGYESEYASYKFQKTERQIREDKLKMILQ
;
A
#
# COMPACT_ATOMS: atom_id res chain seq x y z
N MET A 1 5.36 2.26 26.18
CA MET A 1 5.54 2.76 25.41
C MET A 1 5.91 2.23 24.33
N SER A 2 5.69 2.59 23.40
CA SER A 2 5.91 1.81 22.48
C SER A 2 6.73 2.26 21.45
N TRP A 3 7.80 1.68 21.40
CA TRP A 3 8.71 1.82 20.39
C TRP A 3 8.32 1.06 19.20
N ASP A 4 7.34 0.17 19.33
CA ASP A 4 6.95 -0.75 18.30
C ASP A 4 6.53 -0.08 17.03
N GLY A 5 5.94 1.06 17.14
CA GLY A 5 5.52 1.80 15.98
C GLY A 5 6.66 2.32 15.13
N ILE A 6 7.83 2.38 15.70
CA ILE A 6 8.98 2.91 14.98
C ILE A 6 9.70 1.82 14.23
N TYR A 7 9.83 0.66 14.87
CA TYR A 7 10.62 -0.39 14.28
C TYR A 7 9.84 -1.41 13.53
N SER A 8 8.65 -1.17 13.31
CA SER A 8 7.81 -1.95 12.42
C SER A 8 7.97 -3.46 12.47
N ARG A 9 8.59 -3.99 13.50
CA ARG A 9 8.70 -5.42 13.64
C ARG A 9 7.35 -6.08 13.69
N ASP A 10 6.39 -5.40 14.33
CA ASP A 10 5.04 -5.89 14.45
C ASP A 10 4.11 -5.32 13.40
N ARG A 11 4.63 -4.56 12.47
CA ARG A 11 3.79 -4.01 11.42
C ARG A 11 3.52 -5.05 10.38
N ILE A 12 2.31 -5.05 9.91
CA ILE A 12 1.90 -5.91 8.83
C ILE A 12 2.13 -5.16 7.53
N TYR A 13 2.90 -5.75 6.65
CA TYR A 13 3.12 -5.18 5.33
C TYR A 13 2.25 -5.94 4.34
N PRO A 14 1.10 -5.39 3.99
CA PRO A 14 0.23 -6.08 3.06
C PRO A 14 0.88 -6.21 1.68
N ILE A 15 0.59 -7.31 1.01
CA ILE A 15 1.07 -7.54 -0.33
C ILE A 15 -0.07 -7.23 -1.28
N PHE A 16 0.13 -6.23 -2.10
CA PHE A 16 -0.88 -5.83 -3.07
C PHE A 16 -0.50 -6.36 -4.44
N GLU A 17 -1.49 -6.52 -5.29
CA GLU A 17 -1.27 -6.93 -6.66
C GLU A 17 -1.26 -5.72 -7.57
N VAL A 18 -0.56 -5.84 -8.69
CA VAL A 18 -0.58 -4.79 -9.69
C VAL A 18 -2.03 -4.58 -10.15
N GLY A 19 -2.46 -3.34 -10.15
CA GLY A 19 -3.83 -3.01 -10.50
C GLY A 19 -4.76 -2.81 -9.33
N ASP A 20 -4.34 -3.19 -8.12
CA ASP A 20 -5.17 -2.96 -6.93
C ASP A 20 -5.35 -1.48 -6.67
N GLU A 21 -6.53 -1.12 -6.22
CA GLU A 21 -6.83 0.26 -5.83
C GLU A 21 -6.64 0.40 -4.33
N VAL A 22 -5.78 1.32 -3.93
CA VAL A 22 -5.41 1.51 -2.53
C VAL A 22 -5.47 2.98 -2.15
N PHE A 23 -5.52 3.24 -0.85
CA PHE A 23 -5.48 4.62 -0.35
C PHE A 23 -4.74 4.67 0.98
N THR A 24 -4.27 5.86 1.33
CA THR A 24 -3.72 6.11 2.65
C THR A 24 -4.61 7.09 3.38
N THR A 25 -4.73 6.94 4.70
CA THR A 25 -5.53 7.86 5.50
C THR A 25 -4.71 9.03 6.01
N LYS A 26 -3.40 8.93 5.89
CA LYS A 26 -2.53 10.02 6.36
C LYS A 26 -2.06 10.84 5.20
N GLU A 27 -2.16 12.14 5.37
CA GLU A 27 -1.61 13.04 4.44
C GLU A 27 -0.14 12.76 4.42
N SER A 28 0.36 12.14 3.42
CA SER A 28 1.67 11.76 3.54
C SER A 28 2.52 12.54 2.65
N TRP A 29 2.91 12.72 1.83
CA TRP A 29 4.07 13.19 1.17
C TRP A 29 3.65 13.97 -0.04
N LYS A 30 4.49 14.72 -0.47
CA LYS A 30 4.37 15.70 -1.49
C LYS A 30 3.53 15.36 -2.71
N ALA A 31 3.38 14.16 -3.07
CA ALA A 31 2.82 13.82 -4.36
C ALA A 31 1.54 13.01 -4.29
N ILE A 32 1.09 12.66 -3.09
CA ILE A 32 -0.16 11.92 -2.95
C ILE A 32 -1.00 12.53 -1.83
N GLY A 33 -2.31 12.40 -1.98
CA GLY A 33 -3.26 12.93 -1.00
C GLY A 33 -3.84 11.84 -0.12
N ALA A 34 -4.36 12.25 1.03
CA ALA A 34 -5.03 11.33 1.93
C ALA A 34 -6.41 10.97 1.39
N ASN A 35 -6.82 9.75 1.66
CA ASN A 35 -8.15 9.24 1.29
C ASN A 35 -8.45 9.33 -0.21
N LYS A 36 -7.44 9.31 -1.03
CA LYS A 36 -7.58 9.37 -2.46
C LYS A 36 -7.13 8.05 -3.05
N PRO A 37 -7.88 7.49 -3.98
CA PRO A 37 -7.51 6.19 -4.55
C PRO A 37 -6.34 6.29 -5.52
N TYR A 38 -5.46 5.32 -5.42
CA TYR A 38 -4.33 5.18 -6.34
C TYR A 38 -4.23 3.72 -6.75
N ARG A 39 -3.70 3.50 -7.93
CA ARG A 39 -3.59 2.14 -8.45
C ARG A 39 -2.15 1.66 -8.35
N VAL A 40 -1.97 0.46 -7.84
CA VAL A 40 -0.64 -0.13 -7.66
C VAL A 40 -0.06 -0.49 -9.03
N VAL A 41 1.12 0.02 -9.30
CA VAL A 41 1.83 -0.27 -10.56
C VAL A 41 2.80 -1.42 -10.33
N LYS A 42 3.41 -1.48 -9.17
CA LYS A 42 4.33 -2.56 -8.81
C LYS A 42 4.22 -2.82 -7.31
N CYS A 43 4.49 -4.05 -6.93
CA CYS A 43 4.59 -4.40 -5.51
C CYS A 43 5.76 -5.36 -5.39
N HIS A 44 6.76 -5.00 -4.63
CA HIS A 44 7.94 -5.85 -4.48
C HIS A 44 8.49 -5.78 -3.07
N LYS A 45 9.31 -6.75 -2.75
CA LYS A 45 9.89 -6.88 -1.43
C LYS A 45 11.29 -6.30 -1.42
N LYS A 46 11.61 -5.52 -0.42
CA LYS A 46 12.96 -5.03 -0.19
C LYS A 46 13.45 -5.63 1.12
N PRO A 47 14.67 -6.15 1.16
CA PRO A 47 15.20 -6.68 2.41
C PRO A 47 15.40 -5.54 3.39
N GLY A 48 14.90 -5.73 4.61
CA GLY A 48 15.15 -4.82 5.70
C GLY A 48 16.27 -5.35 6.55
N MET A 49 16.64 -4.60 7.57
CA MET A 49 17.72 -5.03 8.46
C MET A 49 17.30 -6.21 9.32
N THR A 50 16.06 -6.25 9.72
CA THR A 50 15.55 -7.32 10.56
C THR A 50 14.39 -8.06 9.94
N ILE A 51 13.63 -7.39 9.07
CA ILE A 51 12.48 -7.99 8.40
C ILE A 51 12.45 -7.49 6.97
N ASP A 52 11.76 -8.24 6.13
CA ASP A 52 11.54 -7.80 4.77
C ASP A 52 10.41 -6.78 4.73
N ILE A 53 10.57 -5.80 3.89
CA ILE A 53 9.61 -4.72 3.76
C ILE A 53 8.99 -4.77 2.38
N TRP A 54 7.67 -4.75 2.33
CA TRP A 54 6.98 -4.69 1.05
C TRP A 54 6.73 -3.23 0.70
N VAL A 55 7.04 -2.89 -0.53
CA VAL A 55 6.83 -1.53 -1.05
C VAL A 55 5.97 -1.60 -2.29
N ILE A 56 5.19 -0.55 -2.48
CA ILE A 56 4.35 -0.43 -3.66
C ILE A 56 4.74 0.82 -4.43
N THR A 57 4.56 0.76 -5.73
CA THR A 57 4.80 1.89 -6.62
C THR A 57 3.46 2.39 -7.11
N LEU A 58 3.24 3.67 -7.01
CA LEU A 58 2.01 4.33 -7.43
C LEU A 58 2.35 5.44 -8.40
N VAL A 59 1.40 5.79 -9.25
CA VAL A 59 1.51 7.00 -10.05
C VAL A 59 0.98 8.14 -9.19
N THR A 60 1.80 9.13 -8.94
CA THR A 60 1.45 10.24 -8.06
C THR A 60 0.58 11.27 -8.76
N ASP A 61 0.11 12.24 -7.99
CA ASP A 61 -0.74 13.32 -8.53
C ASP A 61 -0.02 14.16 -9.57
N VAL A 62 1.30 14.17 -9.52
CA VAL A 62 2.07 14.92 -10.51
C VAL A 62 2.48 14.08 -11.71
N GLY A 63 2.07 12.84 -11.74
CA GLY A 63 2.18 12.03 -12.96
C GLY A 63 3.39 11.12 -13.08
N TYR A 64 4.18 10.96 -12.04
CA TYR A 64 5.27 10.01 -12.14
C TYR A 64 5.20 8.97 -11.01
N GLU A 65 5.95 7.89 -11.19
CA GLU A 65 5.92 6.77 -10.26
C GLU A 65 6.77 7.06 -9.03
N SER A 66 6.27 6.67 -7.88
CA SER A 66 7.03 6.76 -6.63
C SER A 66 6.74 5.55 -5.77
N GLU A 67 7.70 5.18 -4.93
CA GLU A 67 7.58 4.03 -4.06
C GLU A 67 7.20 4.43 -2.65
N TYR A 68 6.37 3.62 -2.02
CA TYR A 68 5.91 3.84 -0.66
C TYR A 68 5.84 2.52 0.09
N ALA A 69 6.03 2.55 1.38
CA ALA A 69 5.88 1.35 2.20
C ALA A 69 4.42 0.89 2.17
N SER A 70 4.22 -0.39 1.94
CA SER A 70 2.87 -0.91 1.77
C SER A 70 2.00 -0.78 3.03
N TYR A 71 2.60 -0.79 4.22
CA TYR A 71 1.81 -0.73 5.44
C TYR A 71 1.04 0.58 5.61
N LYS A 72 1.40 1.59 4.86
CA LYS A 72 0.69 2.88 4.91
C LYS A 72 -0.60 2.89 4.12
N PHE A 73 -0.86 1.85 3.39
CA PHE A 73 -1.98 1.80 2.46
C PHE A 73 -2.91 0.64 2.76
N GLN A 74 -4.14 0.77 2.31
CA GLN A 74 -5.11 -0.30 2.42
C GLN A 74 -5.98 -0.26 1.17
N LYS A 75 -6.62 -1.38 0.86
CA LYS A 75 -7.49 -1.47 -0.30
C LYS A 75 -8.73 -0.62 -0.08
N THR A 76 -9.22 0.01 -1.15
CA THR A 76 -10.48 0.73 -1.09
C THR A 76 -11.62 -0.27 -0.95
N GLU A 77 -12.77 0.19 -0.48
CA GLU A 77 -13.95 -0.66 -0.40
C GLU A 77 -14.30 -1.24 -1.74
N ARG A 78 -14.16 -0.46 -2.79
CA ARG A 78 -14.42 -0.89 -4.14
C ARG A 78 -13.51 -2.06 -4.52
N GLN A 79 -12.25 -1.97 -4.20
CA GLN A 79 -11.31 -3.03 -4.49
C GLN A 79 -11.64 -4.30 -3.69
N ILE A 80 -12.02 -4.13 -2.44
CA ILE A 80 -12.41 -5.26 -1.60
C ILE A 80 -13.63 -5.96 -2.18
N ARG A 81 -14.61 -5.21 -2.65
CA ARG A 81 -15.79 -5.78 -3.28
C ARG A 81 -15.45 -6.55 -4.53
N GLU A 82 -14.57 -6.00 -5.35
CA GLU A 82 -14.16 -6.68 -6.58
C GLU A 82 -13.45 -7.98 -6.27
N ASP A 83 -12.59 -7.99 -5.25
CA ASP A 83 -11.88 -9.19 -4.86
C ASP A 83 -12.84 -10.26 -4.37
N LYS A 84 -13.85 -9.87 -3.61
CA LYS A 84 -14.86 -10.82 -3.13
C LYS A 84 -15.66 -11.42 -4.26
N LEU A 85 -16.02 -10.61 -5.24
CA LEU A 85 -16.75 -11.08 -6.40
C LEU A 85 -15.93 -12.10 -7.18
N LYS A 86 -14.65 -11.85 -7.33
CA LYS A 86 -13.77 -12.78 -8.01
C LYS A 86 -13.72 -14.11 -7.29
N MET A 87 -13.68 -14.10 -5.97
CA MET A 87 -13.67 -15.33 -5.18
C MET A 87 -14.96 -16.10 -5.34
N ILE A 88 -16.08 -15.42 -5.39
CA ILE A 88 -17.38 -16.08 -5.53
C ILE A 88 -17.56 -16.67 -6.91
N LEU A 89 -17.03 -16.01 -7.92
CA LEU A 89 -17.20 -16.45 -9.30
C LEU A 89 -16.22 -17.53 -9.72
N GLN A 90 -15.25 -17.82 -8.91
CA GLN A 90 -14.33 -18.92 -9.19
C GLN A 90 -14.90 -20.27 -8.68
#